data_a15b7b7d09e2a33d14b31b2719f4afc2
#
_entry.id   a15b7b7d09e2a33d14b31b2719f4afc2
#
_cell.length_a   1.000
_cell.length_b   1.000
_cell.length_c   1.000
_cell.angle_alpha   90.00
_cell.angle_beta   90.00
_cell.angle_gamma   90.00
#
_symmetry.space_group_name_H-M   'P 1'
#
loop_
_entity.id
_entity.type
_entity.pdbx_description
1 polymer ?
#
loop_
_entity_poly.entity_id
_entity_poly.type
_entity_poly.pdbx_seq_one_letter_code
_entity_poly.pdbx_strand_id
1 'polypeptide(L)' 'MELSPHLLKRMYDRRFREVDLRRMLERATGYHADVVEGRWVIETRHHRKSWEVIIEPDLERQLLVVVTAYPVWE' A
#
# COMPACT_ATOMS: atom_id res chain seq x y z
N MET A 1 10.57 -5.06 -3.24
CA MET A 1 9.58 -4.17 -2.59
C MET A 1 10.07 -3.83 -1.20
N GLU A 2 10.16 -2.57 -0.89
CA GLU A 2 10.60 -2.10 0.41
C GLU A 2 9.41 -1.63 1.23
N LEU A 3 9.39 -1.94 2.53
CA LEU A 3 8.32 -1.57 3.44
C LEU A 3 8.82 -0.46 4.36
N SER A 4 8.11 0.67 4.42
CA SER A 4 8.49 1.77 5.28
C SER A 4 8.35 1.39 6.77
N PRO A 5 9.09 2.05 7.68
CA PRO A 5 8.92 1.82 9.12
C PRO A 5 7.49 2.09 9.60
N HIS A 6 6.84 3.10 9.04
CA HIS A 6 5.45 3.42 9.37
C HIS A 6 4.51 2.27 8.96
N LEU A 7 4.72 1.69 7.77
CA LEU A 7 3.96 0.55 7.31
C LEU A 7 4.18 -0.67 8.20
N LEU A 8 5.42 -0.96 8.57
CA LEU A 8 5.74 -2.10 9.43
C LEU A 8 4.98 -2.02 10.76
N LYS A 9 4.90 -0.83 11.34
CA LYS A 9 4.13 -0.63 12.55
C LYS A 9 2.64 -0.87 12.32
N ARG A 10 2.08 -0.38 11.22
CA ARG A 10 0.67 -0.61 10.88
C ARG A 10 0.37 -2.09 10.65
N MET A 11 1.29 -2.80 10.00
CA MET A 11 1.14 -4.24 9.78
C MET A 11 1.04 -4.99 11.10
N TYR A 12 1.88 -4.62 12.07
CA TYR A 12 1.83 -5.18 13.42
C TYR A 12 0.50 -4.84 14.12
N ASP A 13 0.12 -3.57 14.12
CA ASP A 13 -1.07 -3.10 14.83
C ASP A 13 -2.37 -3.67 14.23
N ARG A 14 -2.43 -3.81 12.92
CA ARG A 14 -3.63 -4.29 12.20
C ARG A 14 -3.54 -5.77 11.80
N ARG A 15 -2.48 -6.45 12.18
CA ARG A 15 -2.28 -7.89 12.00
C ARG A 15 -2.42 -8.35 10.54
N PHE A 16 -1.79 -7.65 9.62
CA PHE A 16 -1.65 -8.15 8.26
C PHE A 16 -0.17 -8.30 7.91
N ARG A 17 0.12 -9.20 6.96
CA ARG A 17 1.48 -9.59 6.61
C ARG A 17 1.85 -9.11 5.21
N GLU A 18 3.12 -9.23 4.86
CA GLU A 18 3.60 -8.89 3.52
C GLU A 18 2.86 -9.68 2.44
N VAL A 19 2.54 -10.95 2.69
CA VAL A 19 1.79 -11.76 1.73
C VAL A 19 0.40 -11.17 1.48
N ASP A 20 -0.23 -10.62 2.50
CA ASP A 20 -1.53 -9.95 2.36
C ASP A 20 -1.39 -8.68 1.52
N LEU A 21 -0.33 -7.92 1.77
CA LEU A 21 -0.03 -6.70 1.02
C LEU A 21 0.21 -7.00 -0.46
N ARG A 22 0.97 -8.07 -0.76
CA ARG A 22 1.21 -8.50 -2.14
C ARG A 22 -0.09 -8.88 -2.84
N ARG A 23 -0.98 -9.58 -2.14
CA ARG A 23 -2.30 -9.93 -2.68
C ARG A 23 -3.16 -8.70 -2.94
N MET A 24 -3.11 -7.71 -2.04
CA MET A 24 -3.83 -6.46 -2.23
C MET A 24 -3.33 -5.75 -3.49
N LEU A 25 -2.03 -5.69 -3.71
CA LEU A 25 -1.46 -5.06 -4.89
C LEU A 25 -1.81 -5.82 -6.17
N GLU A 26 -1.83 -7.15 -6.13
CA GLU A 26 -2.22 -7.99 -7.27
C GLU A 26 -3.70 -7.82 -7.63
N ARG A 27 -4.54 -7.53 -6.65
CA ARG A 27 -5.99 -7.36 -6.81
C ARG A 27 -6.42 -5.90 -6.93
N ALA A 28 -5.49 -5.01 -7.20
CA ALA A 28 -5.79 -3.59 -7.31
C ALA A 28 -6.90 -3.34 -8.33
N THR A 29 -7.87 -2.52 -7.96
CA THR A 29 -9.02 -2.16 -8.81
C THR A 29 -8.84 -0.81 -9.49
N GLY A 30 -7.91 0.01 -9.01
CA GLY A 30 -7.61 1.31 -9.58
C GLY A 30 -6.42 1.96 -8.92
N TYR A 31 -6.02 3.09 -9.46
CA TYR A 31 -4.93 3.88 -8.89
C TYR A 31 -5.09 5.34 -9.30
N HIS A 32 -4.54 6.23 -8.50
CA HIS A 32 -4.48 7.65 -8.82
C HIS A 32 -3.28 8.29 -8.10
N ALA A 33 -2.85 9.45 -8.59
CA ALA A 33 -1.75 10.18 -7.97
C ALA A 33 -2.18 10.68 -6.58
N ASP A 34 -1.26 10.55 -5.62
CA ASP A 34 -1.44 11.13 -4.29
C ASP A 34 -1.23 12.65 -4.36
N VAL A 35 -1.68 13.34 -3.33
CA VAL A 35 -1.41 14.79 -3.16
C VAL A 35 0.08 15.06 -2.94
N VAL A 36 0.80 14.07 -2.41
CA VAL A 36 2.26 14.12 -2.28
C VAL A 36 2.87 13.67 -3.60
N GLU A 37 3.66 14.54 -4.22
CA GLU A 37 4.30 14.23 -5.50
C GLU A 37 5.18 12.99 -5.41
N GLY A 38 5.13 12.17 -6.46
CA GLY A 38 5.90 10.93 -6.54
C GLY A 38 5.23 9.73 -5.88
N ARG A 39 4.10 9.92 -5.23
CA ARG A 39 3.35 8.84 -4.57
C ARG A 39 2.06 8.53 -5.32
N TRP A 40 1.64 7.28 -5.21
CA TRP A 40 0.43 6.79 -5.84
C TRP A 40 -0.46 6.10 -4.81
N VAL A 41 -1.74 6.30 -4.95
CA VAL A 41 -2.76 5.61 -4.15
C VAL A 41 -3.27 4.44 -4.96
N ILE A 42 -3.09 3.24 -4.44
CA ILE A 42 -3.59 2.02 -5.07
C ILE A 42 -4.88 1.61 -4.36
N GLU A 43 -5.97 1.58 -5.09
CA GLU A 43 -7.26 1.16 -4.57
C GLU A 43 -7.37 -0.35 -4.69
N THR A 44 -7.71 -1.01 -3.60
CA THR A 44 -7.77 -2.47 -3.53
C THR A 44 -8.78 -2.93 -2.48
N ARG A 45 -8.81 -4.22 -2.24
CA ARG A 45 -9.68 -4.84 -1.23
C ARG A 45 -8.91 -5.86 -0.42
N HIS A 46 -9.29 -5.97 0.85
CA HIS A 46 -8.71 -6.96 1.76
C HIS A 46 -9.81 -7.37 2.74
N HIS A 47 -10.07 -8.68 2.86
CA HIS A 47 -11.16 -9.22 3.68
C HIS A 47 -12.50 -8.54 3.42
N ARG A 48 -12.83 -8.34 2.13
CA ARG A 48 -14.09 -7.74 1.66
C ARG A 48 -14.25 -6.26 2.03
N LYS A 49 -13.20 -5.62 2.48
CA LYS A 49 -13.20 -4.18 2.77
C LYS A 49 -12.36 -3.44 1.75
N SER A 50 -12.74 -2.20 1.46
CA SER A 50 -11.93 -1.32 0.63
C SER A 50 -10.70 -0.88 1.40
N TRP A 51 -9.55 -0.92 0.73
CA TRP A 51 -8.26 -0.49 1.27
C TRP A 51 -7.56 0.41 0.28
N GLU A 52 -6.69 1.26 0.79
CA GLU A 52 -5.75 2.03 -0.01
C GLU A 52 -4.34 1.70 0.41
N VAL A 53 -3.48 1.51 -0.59
CA VAL A 53 -2.04 1.28 -0.39
C VAL A 53 -1.30 2.43 -1.05
N ILE A 54 -0.49 3.14 -0.28
CA ILE A 54 0.29 4.26 -0.78
C ILE A 54 1.68 3.75 -1.16
N ILE A 55 2.06 3.95 -2.41
CA ILE A 55 3.35 3.50 -2.93
C ILE A 55 4.15 4.69 -3.45
N GLU A 56 5.47 4.55 -3.43
CA GLU A 56 6.40 5.51 -4.00
C GLU A 56 7.48 4.74 -4.77
N PRO A 57 7.43 4.78 -6.11
CA PRO A 57 8.49 4.15 -6.91
C PRO A 57 9.82 4.87 -6.71
N ASP A 58 10.87 4.11 -6.44
CA ASP A 58 12.23 4.61 -6.37
C ASP A 58 12.94 4.18 -7.65
N LEU A 59 13.00 5.09 -8.61
CA LEU A 59 13.52 4.80 -9.94
C LEU A 59 15.03 4.57 -9.94
N GLU A 60 15.76 5.26 -9.06
CA GLU A 60 17.21 5.10 -8.96
C GLU A 60 17.58 3.71 -8.44
N ARG A 61 16.86 3.24 -7.43
CA ARG A 61 17.09 1.92 -6.83
C ARG A 61 16.30 0.81 -7.52
N GLN A 62 15.46 1.18 -8.49
CA GLN A 62 14.61 0.25 -9.24
C GLN A 62 13.75 -0.63 -8.32
N LEU A 63 13.15 -0.03 -7.30
CA LEU A 63 12.28 -0.75 -6.40
C LEU A 63 11.04 0.07 -6.04
N LEU A 64 10.06 -0.63 -5.53
CA LEU A 64 8.80 -0.04 -5.07
C LEU A 64 8.83 0.07 -3.55
N VAL A 65 8.62 1.27 -3.04
CA VAL A 65 8.49 1.50 -1.61
C VAL A 65 7.02 1.57 -1.27
N VAL A 66 6.57 0.71 -0.35
CA VAL A 66 5.22 0.79 0.18
C VAL A 66 5.26 1.66 1.42
N VAL A 67 4.63 2.81 1.34
CA VAL A 67 4.70 3.85 2.39
C VAL A 67 3.73 3.54 3.52
N THR A 68 2.50 3.20 3.19
CA THR A 68 1.48 2.84 4.17
C THR A 68 0.32 2.10 3.50
N ALA A 69 -0.55 1.51 4.30
CA ALA A 69 -1.78 0.88 3.83
C ALA A 69 -2.82 1.01 4.94
N TYR A 70 -4.08 1.26 4.55
CA TYR A 70 -5.15 1.47 5.52
C TYR A 70 -6.51 1.11 4.91
N PRO A 71 -7.47 0.68 5.75
CA PRO A 71 -8.84 0.47 5.27
C PRO A 71 -9.52 1.81 5.04
N VAL A 72 -10.36 1.84 4.01
CA VAL A 72 -11.19 3.02 3.71
C VAL A 72 -12.55 2.80 4.35
N TRP A 73 -12.93 3.70 5.23
CA TRP A 73 -14.24 3.64 5.88
C TRP A 73 -15.29 4.26 4.97
N GLU A 74 -16.30 3.48 4.69
CA GLU A 74 -17.46 3.95 3.93
C GLU A 74 -18.52 4.49 4.89
#